data_e4c2c44f939ad7745cbfa235daa23504
#
_entry.id   e4c2c44f939ad7745cbfa235daa23504
#
_cell.length_a   1.000
_cell.length_b   1.000
_cell.length_c   1.000
_cell.angle_alpha   90.00
_cell.angle_beta   90.00
_cell.angle_gamma   90.00
#
_symmetry.space_group_name_H-M   'P 1'
#
loop_
_entity.id
_entity.type
_entity.pdbx_description
1 polymer ?
#
loop_
_entity_poly.entity_id
_entity_poly.type
_entity_poly.pdbx_seq_one_letter_code
_entity_poly.pdbx_strand_id
1 'polypeptide(L)' 'MADIEAHITGTVWKIEVGVGDSVSEGDTVVVLESMKMEMPVEAEDEGTVAEIVVEEGQSVSEGDTLVVLE' A
#
# COMPACT_ATOMS: atom_id res chain seq x y z
N MET A 1 -13.53 -8.40 -1.64
CA MET A 1 -12.70 -7.36 -0.99
C MET A 1 -11.36 -7.96 -0.61
N ALA A 2 -10.31 -7.21 -0.79
CA ALA A 2 -8.95 -7.63 -0.43
C ALA A 2 -8.22 -6.48 0.24
N ASP A 3 -7.46 -6.78 1.27
CA ASP A 3 -6.66 -5.79 1.96
C ASP A 3 -5.21 -5.93 1.50
N ILE A 4 -4.58 -4.81 1.21
CA ILE A 4 -3.16 -4.78 0.90
C ILE A 4 -2.45 -4.35 2.17
N GLU A 5 -1.58 -5.21 2.68
CA GLU A 5 -0.93 -5.02 3.97
C GLU A 5 0.55 -4.71 3.79
N ALA A 6 1.11 -4.01 4.77
CA ALA A 6 2.55 -3.79 4.80
C ALA A 6 3.26 -5.12 5.00
N HIS A 7 4.29 -5.38 4.20
CA HIS A 7 5.10 -6.60 4.33
C HIS A 7 6.35 -6.36 5.18
N ILE A 8 6.57 -5.13 5.60
CA ILE A 8 7.69 -4.74 6.46
C ILE A 8 7.23 -3.63 7.40
N THR A 9 7.97 -3.42 8.47
CA THR A 9 7.82 -2.25 9.34
C THR A 9 8.61 -1.11 8.73
N GLY A 10 8.00 0.06 8.60
CA GLY A 10 8.66 1.22 8.01
C GLY A 10 7.75 2.43 8.00
N THR A 11 8.06 3.38 7.13
CA THR A 11 7.31 4.62 6.98
C THR A 11 6.72 4.68 5.59
N VAL A 12 5.49 5.15 5.48
CA VAL A 12 4.84 5.36 4.17
C VAL A 12 5.55 6.52 3.49
N TRP A 13 6.32 6.21 2.45
CA TRP A 13 7.08 7.22 1.71
C TRP A 13 6.24 7.85 0.63
N LYS A 14 5.46 7.03 -0.07
CA LYS A 14 4.63 7.52 -1.16
C LYS A 14 3.44 6.61 -1.36
N ILE A 15 2.29 7.22 -1.67
CA ILE A 15 1.06 6.49 -2.03
C ILE A 15 0.88 6.69 -3.53
N GLU A 16 0.89 5.59 -4.28
CA GLU A 16 0.91 5.63 -5.74
C GLU A 16 -0.48 5.57 -6.36
N VAL A 17 -1.52 5.32 -5.55
CA VAL A 17 -2.89 5.16 -6.05
C VAL A 17 -3.85 6.08 -5.32
N GLY A 18 -5.03 6.30 -5.90
CA GLY A 18 -6.11 7.06 -5.28
C GLY A 18 -7.36 6.21 -5.19
N VAL A 19 -8.28 6.63 -4.31
CA VAL A 19 -9.59 5.98 -4.20
C VAL A 19 -10.28 6.02 -5.55
N GLY A 20 -10.80 4.87 -5.99
CA GLY A 20 -11.46 4.74 -7.28
C GLY A 20 -10.55 4.23 -8.39
N ASP A 21 -9.24 4.17 -8.16
CA ASP A 21 -8.31 3.67 -9.18
C ASP A 21 -8.44 2.16 -9.34
N SER A 22 -8.29 1.70 -10.57
CA SER A 22 -8.20 0.27 -10.85
C SER A 22 -6.77 -0.17 -10.70
N VAL A 23 -6.55 -1.29 -10.04
CA VAL A 23 -5.21 -1.88 -9.90
C VAL A 23 -5.23 -3.31 -10.41
N SER A 24 -4.08 -3.74 -10.91
CA SER A 24 -3.86 -5.11 -11.36
C SER A 24 -2.83 -5.77 -10.45
N GLU A 25 -2.82 -7.09 -10.47
CA GLU A 25 -1.80 -7.84 -9.74
C GLU A 25 -0.41 -7.35 -10.17
N GLY A 26 0.46 -7.06 -9.20
CA GLY A 26 1.80 -6.58 -9.46
C GLY A 26 1.93 -5.05 -9.52
N ASP A 27 0.82 -4.33 -9.52
CA ASP A 27 0.90 -2.86 -9.50
C ASP A 27 1.38 -2.37 -8.14
N THR A 28 2.28 -1.40 -8.13
CA THR A 28 2.74 -0.77 -6.90
C THR A 28 1.67 0.19 -6.40
N VAL A 29 1.22 -0.02 -5.15
CA VAL A 29 0.17 0.84 -4.58
C VAL A 29 0.74 1.80 -3.53
N VAL A 30 1.74 1.38 -2.78
CA VAL A 30 2.38 2.20 -1.74
C VAL A 30 3.87 1.87 -1.77
N VAL A 31 4.71 2.86 -1.50
CA VAL A 31 6.14 2.65 -1.32
C VAL A 31 6.46 2.91 0.15
N LEU A 32 7.07 1.94 0.79
CA LEU A 32 7.51 2.06 2.18
C LEU A 32 9.01 2.32 2.22
N GLU A 33 9.43 3.11 3.20
CA GLU A 33 10.85 3.35 3.44
C GLU A 33 11.25 2.65 4.74
N SER A 34 12.34 1.89 4.70
CA SER A 34 12.91 1.25 5.86
C SER A 34 14.42 1.23 5.69
N MET A 35 15.15 1.69 6.70
CA MET A 35 16.62 1.68 6.69
C MET A 35 17.19 2.37 5.46
N LYS A 36 16.58 3.50 5.06
CA LYS A 36 16.98 4.31 3.89
C LYS A 36 16.80 3.58 2.56
N MET A 37 16.00 2.52 2.56
CA MET A 37 15.67 1.81 1.34
C MET A 37 14.17 1.95 1.08
N GLU A 38 13.83 2.14 -0.19
CA GLU A 38 12.45 2.23 -0.62
C GLU A 38 11.99 0.87 -1.10
N MET A 39 10.87 0.40 -0.59
CA MET A 39 10.33 -0.91 -0.94
C MET A 39 8.90 -0.77 -1.43
N PRO A 40 8.62 -1.20 -2.67
CA PRO A 40 7.26 -1.13 -3.19
C PRO A 40 6.39 -2.21 -2.56
N VAL A 41 5.16 -1.83 -2.24
CA VAL A 41 4.12 -2.79 -1.86
C VAL A 41 3.22 -2.94 -3.07
N GLU A 42 3.12 -4.16 -3.57
CA GLU A 42 2.38 -4.46 -4.78
C GLU A 42 1.06 -5.13 -4.45
N ALA A 43 0.06 -4.89 -5.30
CA ALA A 43 -1.21 -5.57 -5.18
C ALA A 43 -1.03 -7.05 -5.51
N GLU A 44 -1.60 -7.93 -4.71
CA GLU A 44 -1.59 -9.38 -4.98
C GLU A 44 -2.79 -9.80 -5.81
N ASP A 45 -3.83 -8.96 -5.84
CA ASP A 45 -5.05 -9.21 -6.60
C ASP A 45 -5.42 -7.96 -7.38
N GLU A 46 -6.22 -8.14 -8.42
CA GLU A 46 -6.81 -7.00 -9.13
C GLU A 46 -8.03 -6.50 -8.39
N GLY A 47 -8.36 -5.25 -8.56
CA GLY A 47 -9.56 -4.66 -7.96
C GLY A 47 -9.56 -3.16 -8.09
N THR A 48 -10.52 -2.53 -7.42
CA THR A 48 -10.65 -1.08 -7.38
C THR A 48 -10.33 -0.62 -5.96
N VAL A 49 -9.57 0.46 -5.84
CA VAL A 49 -9.22 1.01 -4.54
C VAL A 49 -10.48 1.59 -3.89
N ALA A 50 -10.90 0.97 -2.79
CA ALA A 50 -12.09 1.41 -2.05
C ALA A 50 -11.71 2.40 -0.95
N GLU A 51 -10.54 2.19 -0.32
CA GLU A 51 -10.11 3.04 0.78
C GLU A 51 -8.59 3.01 0.88
N ILE A 52 -8.00 4.16 1.18
CA ILE A 52 -6.58 4.26 1.53
C ILE A 52 -6.54 4.57 3.02
N VAL A 53 -5.96 3.64 3.79
CA VAL A 53 -6.06 3.65 5.25
C VAL A 53 -4.92 4.43 5.89
N VAL A 54 -3.87 4.71 5.14
CA VAL A 54 -2.65 5.36 5.64
C VAL A 54 -2.38 6.66 4.93
N GLU A 55 -1.48 7.46 5.50
CA GLU A 55 -1.05 8.73 4.92
C GLU A 55 0.46 8.71 4.71
N GLU A 56 0.95 9.52 3.78
CA GLU A 56 2.38 9.68 3.56
C GLU A 56 3.01 10.25 4.84
N GLY A 57 4.14 9.67 5.22
CA GLY A 57 4.85 10.04 6.44
C GLY A 57 4.43 9.23 7.67
N GLN A 58 3.41 8.40 7.56
CA GLN A 58 2.93 7.60 8.68
C GLN A 58 3.81 6.37 8.88
N SER A 59 4.08 6.03 10.14
CA SER A 59 4.78 4.79 10.49
C SER A 59 3.79 3.64 10.47
N VAL A 60 4.21 2.51 9.90
CA VAL A 60 3.39 1.31 9.84
C VAL A 60 4.21 0.10 10.27
N SER A 61 3.52 -0.92 10.73
CA SER A 61 4.13 -2.19 11.12
C SER A 61 3.73 -3.28 10.14
N GLU A 62 4.54 -4.30 10.04
CA GLU A 62 4.20 -5.47 9.23
C GLU A 62 2.80 -5.97 9.59
N GLY A 63 1.97 -6.19 8.60
CA GLY A 63 0.59 -6.62 8.77
C GLY A 63 -0.44 -5.51 8.84
N ASP A 64 0.00 -4.25 8.95
CA ASP A 64 -0.95 -3.13 8.95
C ASP A 64 -1.59 -3.00 7.57
N THR A 65 -2.90 -2.76 7.55
CA THR A 65 -3.61 -2.55 6.29
C THR A 65 -3.25 -1.17 5.73
N LEU A 66 -2.87 -1.13 4.47
CA LEU A 66 -2.51 0.12 3.78
C LEU A 66 -3.64 0.58 2.86
N VAL A 67 -4.19 -0.33 2.08
CA VAL A 67 -5.19 -0.05 1.05
C VAL A 67 -6.21 -1.18 1.06
N VAL A 68 -7.48 -0.83 0.89
CA VAL A 68 -8.56 -1.81 0.78
C VAL A 68 -9.06 -1.81 -0.66
N LEU A 69 -9.12 -2.98 -1.27
CA LEU A 69 -9.66 -3.17 -2.61
C LEU A 69 -11.05 -3.79 -2.53
N GLU A 70 -11.89 -3.44 -3.48
CA GLU A 70 -13.18 -4.10 -3.63
C GLU A 70 -13.37 -4.66 -5.03
#